data_22af80fc8bcbc22aac1d7462fbb8b268
#
_entry.id   22af80fc8bcbc22aac1d7462fbb8b268
#
_cell.length_a   1.000
_cell.length_b   1.000
_cell.length_c   1.000
_cell.angle_alpha   90.00
_cell.angle_beta   90.00
_cell.angle_gamma   90.00
#
_symmetry.space_group_name_H-M   'P 1'
#
loop_
_entity.id
_entity.type
_entity.pdbx_description
1 polymer ?
#
loop_
_entity_poly.entity_id
_entity_poly.type
_entity_poly.pdbx_seq_one_letter_code
_entity_poly.pdbx_strand_id
1 'polypeptide(L)'
;MEKNQIRIGNIVYDSLNQSYDIVIGINNNDTVDFPFEPNNDICFVDGIKINSDIIKTLGFIQDNPTEEFYVKTYNDPLDKNYIKMTMFFANNKWTLCVIFGEVSSTVIKDIKYVHQIQNAFFMVTGEELDINNLLI
;
A
#
# COMPACT_ATOMS: atom_id res chain seq x y z
N MET A 1 13.64 8.44 -2.11
CA MET A 1 12.69 7.64 -2.92
C MET A 1 12.69 8.17 -4.34
N GLU A 2 12.60 7.30 -5.32
CA GLU A 2 12.51 7.73 -6.71
C GLU A 2 11.09 8.18 -7.06
N LYS A 3 11.00 9.27 -7.82
CA LYS A 3 9.73 9.90 -8.20
C LYS A 3 8.78 8.98 -8.95
N ASN A 4 9.31 8.06 -9.78
CA ASN A 4 8.50 7.11 -10.55
C ASN A 4 7.89 5.97 -9.71
N GLN A 5 8.27 5.87 -8.44
CA GLN A 5 7.70 4.90 -7.51
C GLN A 5 6.49 5.44 -6.77
N ILE A 6 6.20 6.73 -6.93
CA ILE A 6 5.15 7.44 -6.19
C ILE A 6 4.02 7.79 -7.14
N ARG A 7 2.79 7.66 -6.65
CA ARG A 7 1.56 8.08 -7.31
C ARG A 7 0.82 9.09 -6.43
N ILE A 8 0.08 9.98 -7.04
CA ILE A 8 -0.86 10.84 -6.31
C ILE A 8 -1.84 9.92 -5.54
N GLY A 9 -2.07 10.23 -4.27
CA GLY A 9 -2.84 9.40 -3.35
C GLY A 9 -2.01 8.50 -2.47
N ASN A 10 -0.73 8.30 -2.76
CA ASN A 10 0.13 7.48 -1.91
C ASN A 10 0.38 8.13 -0.55
N ILE A 11 0.35 7.31 0.50
CA ILE A 11 0.83 7.71 1.82
C ILE A 11 2.33 7.44 1.89
N VAL A 12 3.06 8.42 2.39
CA VAL A 12 4.52 8.37 2.50
C VAL A 12 4.96 8.92 3.85
N TYR A 13 6.23 8.72 4.18
CA TYR A 13 6.85 9.29 5.36
C TYR A 13 7.65 10.53 4.98
N ASP A 14 7.29 11.66 5.59
CA ASP A 14 8.01 12.91 5.48
C ASP A 14 9.08 12.96 6.58
N SER A 15 10.34 12.73 6.20
CA SER A 15 11.45 12.67 7.17
C SER A 15 11.81 14.04 7.73
N LEU A 16 11.49 15.12 7.02
CA LEU A 16 11.74 16.47 7.50
C LEU A 16 10.82 16.85 8.66
N ASN A 17 9.52 16.54 8.54
CA ASN A 17 8.51 16.83 9.55
C ASN A 17 8.21 15.63 10.45
N GLN A 18 8.80 14.48 10.18
CA GLN A 18 8.62 13.23 10.93
C GLN A 18 7.13 12.83 11.03
N SER A 19 6.44 12.86 9.90
CA SER A 19 5.01 12.58 9.83
C SER A 19 4.65 11.76 8.59
N TYR A 20 3.49 11.10 8.63
CA TYR A 20 2.89 10.49 7.45
C TYR A 20 2.07 11.53 6.71
N ASP A 21 2.23 11.61 5.40
CA ASP A 21 1.51 12.55 4.55
C ASP A 21 1.04 11.86 3.26
N ILE A 22 0.00 12.43 2.65
CA ILE A 22 -0.54 11.96 1.38
C ILE A 22 -0.03 12.84 0.25
N VAL A 23 0.48 12.22 -0.79
CA VAL A 23 0.94 12.93 -2.00
C VAL A 23 -0.28 13.40 -2.79
N ILE A 24 -0.44 14.71 -2.95
CA ILE A 24 -1.52 15.31 -3.75
C ILE A 24 -1.03 15.91 -5.06
N GLY A 25 0.26 16.04 -5.24
CA GLY A 25 0.86 16.55 -6.48
C GLY A 25 2.28 16.04 -6.66
N ILE A 26 2.68 15.88 -7.90
CA ILE A 26 4.05 15.50 -8.29
C ILE A 26 4.53 16.52 -9.30
N ASN A 27 5.64 17.18 -9.01
CA ASN A 27 6.15 18.30 -9.79
C ASN A 27 7.36 17.89 -10.64
N ASN A 28 7.65 18.69 -11.68
CA ASN A 28 8.76 18.42 -12.60
C ASN A 28 10.15 18.69 -12.00
N ASN A 29 10.23 19.38 -10.88
CA ASN A 29 11.47 19.75 -10.21
C ASN A 29 11.88 18.80 -9.07
N ASP A 30 11.42 17.53 -9.15
CA ASP A 30 11.67 16.50 -8.14
C ASP A 30 11.14 16.89 -6.75
N THR A 31 9.97 17.52 -6.73
CA THR A 31 9.24 17.81 -5.50
C THR A 31 7.85 17.18 -5.54
N VAL A 32 7.27 16.98 -4.35
CA VAL A 32 5.89 16.53 -4.19
C VAL A 32 5.13 17.52 -3.32
N ASP A 33 3.81 17.57 -3.51
CA ASP A 33 2.93 18.39 -2.69
C ASP A 33 2.18 17.54 -1.69
N PHE A 34 2.14 18.01 -0.45
CA PHE A 34 1.28 17.50 0.62
C PHE A 34 0.11 18.47 0.84
N PRO A 35 -0.98 18.05 1.51
CA PRO A 35 -2.20 18.88 1.62
C PRO A 35 -1.97 20.30 2.15
N PHE A 36 -1.01 20.49 3.04
CA PHE A 36 -0.73 21.79 3.66
C PHE A 36 0.66 22.32 3.37
N GLU A 37 1.42 21.63 2.52
CA GLU A 37 2.81 21.99 2.24
C GLU A 37 3.18 21.61 0.81
N PRO A 38 3.32 22.58 -0.10
CA PRO A 38 3.74 22.32 -1.47
C PRO A 38 5.26 22.25 -1.61
N ASN A 39 5.72 21.65 -2.72
CA ASN A 39 7.12 21.65 -3.14
C ASN A 39 8.09 21.04 -2.13
N ASN A 40 7.71 19.90 -1.56
CA ASN A 40 8.61 19.14 -0.69
C ASN A 40 9.63 18.38 -1.52
N ASP A 41 10.90 18.55 -1.22
CA ASP A 41 11.99 17.85 -1.91
C ASP A 41 11.83 16.34 -1.73
N ILE A 42 11.87 15.60 -2.83
CA ILE A 42 11.69 14.15 -2.82
C ILE A 42 12.76 13.42 -2.00
N CYS A 43 13.92 14.03 -1.78
CA CYS A 43 14.96 13.44 -0.95
C CYS A 43 14.55 13.29 0.54
N PHE A 44 13.53 14.04 1.00
CA PHE A 44 12.96 13.92 2.34
C PHE A 44 11.70 13.03 2.39
N VAL A 45 11.35 12.38 1.28
CA VAL A 45 10.15 11.54 1.17
C VAL A 45 10.57 10.09 1.11
N ASP A 46 10.13 9.31 2.08
CA ASP A 46 10.43 7.88 2.18
C ASP A 46 9.16 7.04 2.11
N GLY A 47 9.31 5.80 1.66
CA GLY A 47 8.24 4.82 1.78
C GLY A 47 8.02 4.42 3.25
N ILE A 48 6.78 4.14 3.60
CA ILE A 48 6.45 3.58 4.90
C ILE A 48 6.70 2.08 4.83
N LYS A 49 7.67 1.58 5.59
CA LYS A 49 7.99 0.15 5.62
C LYS A 49 6.84 -0.64 6.22
N ILE A 50 6.48 -1.73 5.57
CA ILE A 50 5.42 -2.60 6.06
C ILE A 50 5.91 -3.52 7.17
N ASN A 51 5.01 -3.78 8.11
CA ASN A 51 5.14 -4.78 9.16
C ASN A 51 3.75 -5.35 9.44
N SER A 52 3.66 -6.35 10.31
CA SER A 52 2.38 -7.00 10.60
C SER A 52 1.34 -6.04 11.17
N ASP A 53 1.73 -5.09 12.01
CA ASP A 53 0.80 -4.12 12.59
C ASP A 53 0.23 -3.17 11.53
N ILE A 54 1.06 -2.70 10.63
CA ILE A 54 0.62 -1.84 9.52
C ILE A 54 -0.31 -2.59 8.58
N ILE A 55 0.00 -3.85 8.26
CA ILE A 55 -0.85 -4.68 7.41
C ILE A 55 -2.24 -4.86 8.02
N LYS A 56 -2.32 -5.13 9.32
CA LYS A 56 -3.60 -5.20 10.03
C LYS A 56 -4.34 -3.86 10.00
N THR A 57 -3.63 -2.76 10.18
CA THR A 57 -4.20 -1.41 10.13
C THR A 57 -4.80 -1.09 8.77
N LEU A 58 -4.25 -1.66 7.68
CA LEU A 58 -4.79 -1.52 6.33
C LEU A 58 -6.03 -2.40 6.08
N GLY A 59 -6.48 -3.13 7.07
CA GLY A 59 -7.70 -3.94 6.98
C GLY A 59 -7.48 -5.39 6.59
N PHE A 60 -6.25 -5.86 6.52
CA PHE A 60 -5.94 -7.28 6.34
C PHE A 60 -6.19 -8.04 7.65
N ILE A 61 -6.74 -9.22 7.54
CA ILE A 61 -7.11 -10.07 8.68
C ILE A 61 -6.15 -11.26 8.74
N GLN A 62 -5.61 -11.52 9.92
CA GLN A 62 -4.80 -12.69 10.20
C GLN A 62 -5.69 -13.82 10.75
N ASP A 63 -5.85 -14.89 9.98
CA ASP A 63 -6.72 -16.00 10.38
C ASP A 63 -6.07 -16.89 11.46
N ASN A 64 -4.75 -17.10 11.38
CA ASN A 64 -4.01 -17.90 12.34
C ASN A 64 -2.94 -17.04 13.01
N PRO A 65 -3.01 -16.83 14.34
CA PRO A 65 -2.05 -15.94 15.03
C PRO A 65 -0.60 -16.44 15.03
N THR A 66 -0.36 -17.70 14.63
CA THR A 66 0.99 -18.25 14.55
C THR A 66 1.62 -18.10 13.17
N GLU A 67 0.87 -17.62 12.18
CA GLU A 67 1.34 -17.49 10.80
C GLU A 67 1.32 -16.03 10.36
N GLU A 68 2.39 -15.58 9.70
CA GLU A 68 2.47 -14.28 9.05
C GLU A 68 1.76 -14.31 7.69
N PHE A 69 0.45 -14.51 7.74
CA PHE A 69 -0.42 -14.62 6.57
C PHE A 69 -1.69 -13.81 6.80
N TYR A 70 -1.93 -12.82 5.95
CA TYR A 70 -2.99 -11.82 6.12
C TYR A 70 -3.83 -11.73 4.86
N VAL A 71 -5.14 -11.60 5.02
CA VAL A 71 -6.09 -11.63 3.91
C VAL A 71 -6.99 -10.39 3.95
N LYS A 72 -7.19 -9.79 2.78
CA LYS A 72 -8.18 -8.73 2.57
C LYS A 72 -9.01 -9.08 1.34
N THR A 73 -10.34 -9.04 1.49
CA THR A 73 -11.26 -9.31 0.39
C THR A 73 -11.92 -8.02 -0.09
N TYR A 74 -12.18 -7.95 -1.38
CA TYR A 74 -12.92 -6.89 -2.02
C TYR A 74 -14.06 -7.53 -2.82
N ASN A 75 -15.27 -7.06 -2.63
CA ASN A 75 -16.52 -7.65 -3.12
C ASN A 75 -16.90 -8.95 -2.42
N ASP A 76 -18.16 -9.38 -2.62
CA ASP A 76 -18.71 -10.61 -2.08
C ASP A 76 -18.02 -11.82 -2.73
N PRO A 77 -17.60 -12.87 -1.97
CA PRO A 77 -17.05 -14.09 -2.54
C PRO A 77 -17.95 -14.80 -3.58
N LEU A 78 -19.25 -14.52 -3.57
CA LEU A 78 -20.18 -15.05 -4.57
C LEU A 78 -20.24 -14.18 -5.84
N ASP A 79 -19.62 -12.99 -5.83
CA ASP A 79 -19.53 -12.12 -7.00
C ASP A 79 -18.43 -12.63 -7.92
N LYS A 80 -18.70 -12.69 -9.22
CA LYS A 80 -17.69 -13.05 -10.22
C LYS A 80 -16.54 -12.04 -10.31
N ASN A 81 -16.72 -10.84 -9.75
CA ASN A 81 -15.66 -9.82 -9.62
C ASN A 81 -14.96 -9.86 -8.27
N TYR A 82 -15.09 -10.97 -7.55
CA TYR A 82 -14.43 -11.18 -6.28
C TYR A 82 -12.93 -11.07 -6.39
N ILE A 83 -12.35 -10.27 -5.52
CA ILE A 83 -10.90 -10.07 -5.44
C ILE A 83 -10.44 -10.39 -4.02
N LYS A 84 -9.42 -11.22 -3.91
CA LYS A 84 -8.79 -11.59 -2.65
C LYS A 84 -7.32 -11.19 -2.72
N MET A 85 -6.87 -10.38 -1.78
CA MET A 85 -5.47 -10.02 -1.63
C MET A 85 -4.90 -10.72 -0.40
N THR A 86 -3.77 -11.37 -0.55
CA THR A 86 -3.05 -12.00 0.54
C THR A 86 -1.66 -11.43 0.66
N MET A 87 -1.25 -11.13 1.90
CA MET A 87 0.11 -10.75 2.23
C MET A 87 0.71 -11.84 3.11
N PHE A 88 1.87 -12.34 2.75
CA PHE A 88 2.58 -13.31 3.58
C PHE A 88 4.07 -12.99 3.65
N PHE A 89 4.65 -13.31 4.80
CA PHE A 89 6.07 -13.11 5.09
C PHE A 89 6.80 -14.45 5.08
N ALA A 90 7.78 -14.58 4.20
CA ALA A 90 8.63 -15.76 4.09
C ALA A 90 10.00 -15.35 3.54
N ASN A 91 11.05 -15.99 4.01
CA ASN A 91 12.44 -15.71 3.58
C ASN A 91 12.83 -14.23 3.74
N ASN A 92 12.40 -13.59 4.83
CA ASN A 92 12.61 -12.18 5.13
C ASN A 92 12.01 -11.22 4.10
N LYS A 93 10.98 -11.64 3.38
CA LYS A 93 10.31 -10.82 2.36
C LYS A 93 8.80 -10.93 2.47
N TRP A 94 8.12 -9.83 2.15
CA TRP A 94 6.67 -9.81 2.01
C TRP A 94 6.30 -10.06 0.56
N THR A 95 5.32 -10.90 0.35
CA THR A 95 4.75 -11.20 -0.97
C THR A 95 3.27 -10.88 -0.95
N LEU A 96 2.82 -10.16 -1.98
CA LEU A 96 1.41 -9.88 -2.22
C LEU A 96 0.93 -10.79 -3.34
N CYS A 97 -0.14 -11.54 -3.08
CA CYS A 97 -0.84 -12.33 -4.08
C CYS A 97 -2.24 -11.75 -4.28
N VAL A 98 -2.62 -11.51 -5.51
CA VAL A 98 -3.95 -11.01 -5.87
C VAL A 98 -4.67 -12.09 -6.66
N ILE A 99 -5.82 -12.52 -6.17
CA ILE A 99 -6.66 -13.56 -6.77
C ILE A 99 -7.94 -12.93 -7.31
N PHE A 100 -8.21 -13.11 -8.61
CA PHE A 100 -9.40 -12.61 -9.29
C PHE A 100 -10.38 -13.76 -9.48
N GLY A 101 -11.43 -13.82 -8.65
CA GLY A 101 -12.42 -14.88 -8.73
C GLY A 101 -11.76 -16.25 -8.63
N GLU A 102 -12.14 -17.17 -9.54
CA GLU A 102 -11.58 -18.52 -9.63
C GLU A 102 -10.56 -18.68 -10.75
N VAL A 103 -10.30 -17.64 -11.53
CA VAL A 103 -9.71 -17.79 -12.87
C VAL A 103 -8.26 -17.34 -12.97
N SER A 104 -7.82 -16.37 -12.17
CA SER A 104 -6.46 -15.85 -12.33
C SER A 104 -5.88 -15.36 -11.00
N SER A 105 -4.56 -15.43 -10.92
CA SER A 105 -3.82 -14.88 -9.79
C SER A 105 -2.57 -14.15 -10.30
N THR A 106 -2.18 -13.13 -9.57
CA THR A 106 -0.95 -12.37 -9.82
C THR A 106 -0.16 -12.31 -8.52
N VAL A 107 1.15 -12.53 -8.60
CA VAL A 107 2.05 -12.49 -7.45
C VAL A 107 3.04 -11.35 -7.62
N ILE A 108 3.14 -10.50 -6.61
CA ILE A 108 4.11 -9.41 -6.54
C ILE A 108 5.05 -9.72 -5.37
N LYS A 109 6.29 -10.04 -5.69
CA LYS A 109 7.31 -10.42 -4.71
C LYS A 109 8.05 -9.21 -4.19
N ASP A 110 8.52 -9.32 -2.95
CA ASP A 110 9.41 -8.33 -2.33
C ASP A 110 8.75 -6.95 -2.19
N ILE A 111 7.53 -6.95 -1.64
CA ILE A 111 6.83 -5.72 -1.24
C ILE A 111 7.51 -5.16 0.01
N LYS A 112 7.88 -3.90 -0.02
CA LYS A 112 8.58 -3.23 1.08
C LYS A 112 7.79 -2.10 1.73
N TYR A 113 6.94 -1.44 0.96
CA TYR A 113 6.32 -0.17 1.36
C TYR A 113 4.81 -0.18 1.17
N VAL A 114 4.13 0.59 2.03
CA VAL A 114 2.67 0.74 2.00
C VAL A 114 2.18 1.23 0.63
N HIS A 115 2.88 2.17 0.00
CA HIS A 115 2.44 2.69 -1.30
C HIS A 115 2.43 1.62 -2.40
N GLN A 116 3.24 0.58 -2.28
CA GLN A 116 3.19 -0.54 -3.23
C GLN A 116 1.90 -1.33 -3.09
N ILE A 117 1.41 -1.53 -1.85
CA ILE A 117 0.10 -2.16 -1.59
C ILE A 117 -1.02 -1.25 -2.12
N GLN A 118 -0.94 0.06 -1.87
CA GLN A 118 -1.93 1.02 -2.38
C GLN A 118 -2.01 0.97 -3.91
N ASN A 119 -0.88 0.94 -4.58
CA ASN A 119 -0.84 0.93 -6.04
C ASN A 119 -1.40 -0.37 -6.61
N ALA A 120 -1.08 -1.51 -6.00
CA ALA A 120 -1.65 -2.80 -6.41
C ALA A 120 -3.16 -2.83 -6.22
N PHE A 121 -3.65 -2.35 -5.08
CA PHE A 121 -5.09 -2.28 -4.80
C PHE A 121 -5.82 -1.39 -5.81
N PHE A 122 -5.27 -0.21 -6.10
CA PHE A 122 -5.84 0.71 -7.08
C PHE A 122 -5.88 0.10 -8.48
N MET A 123 -4.83 -0.59 -8.89
CA MET A 123 -4.76 -1.22 -10.21
C MET A 123 -5.83 -2.30 -10.41
N VAL A 124 -6.17 -3.04 -9.36
CA VAL A 124 -7.12 -4.16 -9.48
C VAL A 124 -8.56 -3.75 -9.18
N THR A 125 -8.79 -2.73 -8.35
CA THR A 125 -10.14 -2.31 -7.94
C THR A 125 -10.60 -1.01 -8.58
N GLY A 126 -9.68 -0.16 -9.02
CA GLY A 126 -9.98 1.20 -9.45
C GLY A 126 -10.29 2.15 -8.29
N GLU A 127 -10.14 1.70 -7.06
CA GLU A 127 -10.41 2.48 -5.86
C GLU A 127 -9.17 2.61 -4.98
N GLU A 128 -9.14 3.67 -4.16
CA GLU A 128 -8.06 3.86 -3.20
C GLU A 128 -8.22 2.93 -1.99
N LEU A 129 -7.12 2.35 -1.55
CA LEU A 129 -7.07 1.63 -0.29
C LEU A 129 -7.31 2.59 0.87
N ASP A 130 -8.16 2.22 1.83
CA ASP A 130 -8.40 3.04 3.02
C ASP A 130 -7.17 3.02 3.93
N ILE A 131 -6.56 4.20 4.08
CA ILE A 131 -5.37 4.41 4.90
C ILE A 131 -5.64 5.31 6.11
N ASN A 132 -6.91 5.64 6.39
CA ASN A 132 -7.25 6.61 7.43
C ASN A 132 -6.71 6.20 8.81
N ASN A 133 -6.66 4.91 9.10
CA ASN A 133 -6.14 4.41 10.37
C ASN A 133 -4.63 4.59 10.52
N LEU A 134 -3.89 4.79 9.45
CA LEU A 134 -2.46 5.13 9.50
C LEU A 134 -2.22 6.61 9.81
N LEU A 135 -3.20 7.47 9.54
CA LEU A 135 -3.08 8.92 9.70
C LEU A 135 -3.45 9.42 11.09
N ILE A 136 -3.96 8.53 11.94
CA ILE A 136 -4.39 8.86 13.31
C ILE A 136 -3.20 8.93 14.25
#